data_679d278301588465c13e971f0d2fa6e3
#
_entry.id   679d278301588465c13e971f0d2fa6e3
#
_cell.length_a   1.000
_cell.length_b   1.000
_cell.length_c   1.000
_cell.angle_alpha   90.00
_cell.angle_beta   90.00
_cell.angle_gamma   90.00
#
_symmetry.space_group_name_H-M   'P 1'
#
loop_
_entity.id
_entity.type
_entity.pdbx_description
1 polymer ?
#
loop_
_entity_poly.entity_id
_entity_poly.type
_entity_poly.pdbx_seq_one_letter_code
_entity_poly.pdbx_strand_id
1 'polypeptide(L)'
;MTWLPCTPPILSCEEARALETKLFGGDESLEWSAMQRAGNAIAHAIRSDASEIGGLRANGRILVLVGKGHNGGDALTAATVILRELMAATADVVFAFGGRALRPLAAKAWRELAHGAGQRVNAIAGIPTAAGSARKSAPAGYDLCLDGVFGFQFRPPAGPEVTALLERVNALPIRLRAAVDLPSAGMFRADFTYATGSVKSPVGNAPGAGRVRYLELGFFNGGEAGDDRILTPALLTPLAGLRPASCDKRSYGHVFVVGGSRSFPGAILMTVMAALRSGAGLVTACVPESVAGAFAARAPEAMWVAWPETPAGGLALEGEHLLRERLGRATALVIGPGLGREPETLALAEAIVGKSNVPVVIDADALQPAIVSAGGAPRIVTPHAGEFARIGGDMELRAFAESTGKVVVLKGPVTRVAHGRAVYHSFFGGPVLARGGSGDVLAGLAGGLLAQTPGEPLLAAARAVVWHGMAADLLARACGQTPVCVTQLLDFLPAALRASCDGPAETGSLQADQFK
;
A
#
# COMPACT_ATOMS: atom_id res chain seq x y z
N MET A 1 -2.36 -24.19 -9.52
CA MET A 1 -1.70 -22.88 -9.21
C MET A 1 -1.58 -22.77 -7.71
N THR A 2 -0.38 -22.58 -7.21
CA THR A 2 -0.16 -22.26 -5.80
C THR A 2 -0.13 -20.73 -5.67
N TRP A 3 -1.07 -20.17 -4.89
CA TRP A 3 -1.10 -18.75 -4.56
C TRP A 3 0.06 -18.39 -3.62
N LEU A 4 0.45 -17.11 -3.58
CA LEU A 4 1.32 -16.62 -2.51
C LEU A 4 0.67 -16.87 -1.14
N PRO A 5 1.44 -17.29 -0.14
CA PRO A 5 0.89 -17.51 1.21
C PRO A 5 0.35 -16.21 1.81
N CYS A 6 -0.59 -16.32 2.73
CA CYS A 6 -1.15 -15.19 3.47
C CYS A 6 -1.69 -14.06 2.58
N THR A 7 -2.29 -14.42 1.43
CA THR A 7 -2.92 -13.45 0.51
C THR A 7 -4.40 -13.78 0.36
N PRO A 8 -5.29 -13.18 1.17
CA PRO A 8 -6.73 -13.42 1.09
C PRO A 8 -7.31 -12.91 -0.24
N PRO A 9 -8.40 -13.51 -0.75
CA PRO A 9 -9.04 -13.07 -1.98
C PRO A 9 -9.78 -11.74 -1.80
N ILE A 10 -9.89 -11.00 -2.90
CA ILE A 10 -10.87 -9.91 -3.03
C ILE A 10 -12.19 -10.54 -3.46
N LEU A 11 -13.26 -10.23 -2.75
CA LEU A 11 -14.56 -10.86 -2.93
C LEU A 11 -15.53 -9.93 -3.66
N SER A 12 -16.45 -10.51 -4.41
CA SER A 12 -17.69 -9.82 -4.78
C SER A 12 -18.55 -9.58 -3.54
N CYS A 13 -19.54 -8.69 -3.62
CA CYS A 13 -20.47 -8.48 -2.51
C CYS A 13 -21.29 -9.74 -2.15
N GLU A 14 -21.53 -10.60 -3.14
CA GLU A 14 -22.24 -11.88 -2.94
C GLU A 14 -21.37 -12.89 -2.22
N GLU A 15 -20.12 -13.06 -2.65
CA GLU A 15 -19.14 -13.94 -1.98
C GLU A 15 -18.84 -13.48 -0.55
N ALA A 16 -18.73 -12.17 -0.32
CA ALA A 16 -18.54 -11.62 1.02
C ALA A 16 -19.73 -11.95 1.92
N ARG A 17 -20.97 -11.84 1.40
CA ARG A 17 -22.18 -12.23 2.14
C ARG A 17 -22.20 -13.71 2.46
N ALA A 18 -21.83 -14.56 1.50
CA ALA A 18 -21.77 -16.02 1.70
C ALA A 18 -20.71 -16.37 2.77
N LEU A 19 -19.55 -15.71 2.75
CA LEU A 19 -18.50 -15.86 3.76
C LEU A 19 -19.01 -15.49 5.16
N GLU A 20 -19.64 -14.32 5.32
CA GLU A 20 -20.19 -13.88 6.62
C GLU A 20 -21.27 -14.86 7.12
N THR A 21 -22.15 -15.32 6.24
CA THR A 21 -23.16 -16.33 6.60
C THR A 21 -22.51 -17.63 7.08
N LYS A 22 -21.44 -18.06 6.44
CA LYS A 22 -20.68 -19.27 6.84
C LYS A 22 -19.97 -19.08 8.18
N LEU A 23 -19.40 -17.88 8.44
CA LEU A 23 -18.64 -17.60 9.66
C LEU A 23 -19.52 -17.42 10.89
N PHE A 24 -20.68 -16.79 10.72
CA PHE A 24 -21.51 -16.39 11.86
C PHE A 24 -22.80 -17.21 11.99
N GLY A 25 -23.35 -17.74 10.90
CA GLY A 25 -24.53 -18.58 10.91
C GLY A 25 -25.78 -17.94 11.52
N GLY A 26 -25.81 -16.62 11.70
CA GLY A 26 -26.85 -15.89 12.42
C GLY A 26 -26.69 -15.91 13.93
N ASP A 27 -25.55 -16.35 14.45
CA ASP A 27 -25.23 -16.27 15.89
C ASP A 27 -24.89 -14.81 16.27
N GLU A 28 -25.81 -14.17 17.02
CA GLU A 28 -25.68 -12.78 17.44
C GLU A 28 -24.43 -12.52 18.29
N SER A 29 -23.95 -13.53 19.04
CA SER A 29 -22.74 -13.39 19.87
C SER A 29 -21.48 -13.35 19.01
N LEU A 30 -21.40 -14.20 17.98
CA LEU A 30 -20.28 -14.20 17.02
C LEU A 30 -20.27 -12.91 16.19
N GLU A 31 -21.44 -12.48 15.70
CA GLU A 31 -21.60 -11.22 14.96
C GLU A 31 -21.20 -10.01 15.83
N TRP A 32 -21.62 -10.00 17.10
CA TRP A 32 -21.23 -8.93 18.06
C TRP A 32 -19.72 -8.91 18.29
N SER A 33 -19.10 -10.06 18.51
CA SER A 33 -17.66 -10.17 18.68
C SER A 33 -16.90 -9.68 17.44
N ALA A 34 -17.38 -10.00 16.24
CA ALA A 34 -16.82 -9.52 14.98
C ALA A 34 -16.96 -7.98 14.85
N MET A 35 -18.14 -7.42 15.19
CA MET A 35 -18.38 -5.97 15.20
C MET A 35 -17.44 -5.24 16.17
N GLN A 36 -17.20 -5.80 17.36
CA GLN A 36 -16.25 -5.22 18.30
C GLN A 36 -14.82 -5.23 17.75
N ARG A 37 -14.37 -6.35 17.13
CA ARG A 37 -13.06 -6.42 16.48
C ARG A 37 -12.96 -5.42 15.34
N ALA A 38 -13.98 -5.32 14.47
CA ALA A 38 -14.03 -4.37 13.37
C ALA A 38 -13.93 -2.93 13.85
N GLY A 39 -14.76 -2.53 14.82
CA GLY A 39 -14.74 -1.19 15.38
C GLY A 39 -13.41 -0.82 16.04
N ASN A 40 -12.79 -1.75 16.78
CA ASN A 40 -11.47 -1.56 17.37
C ASN A 40 -10.41 -1.37 16.27
N ALA A 41 -10.38 -2.24 15.26
CA ALA A 41 -9.43 -2.16 14.15
C ALA A 41 -9.57 -0.84 13.36
N ILE A 42 -10.81 -0.41 13.09
CA ILE A 42 -11.10 0.88 12.44
C ILE A 42 -10.56 2.05 13.28
N ALA A 43 -10.84 2.06 14.58
CA ALA A 43 -10.41 3.14 15.47
C ALA A 43 -8.88 3.26 15.51
N HIS A 44 -8.17 2.14 15.64
CA HIS A 44 -6.70 2.12 15.62
C HIS A 44 -6.14 2.55 14.27
N ALA A 45 -6.71 2.09 13.15
CA ALA A 45 -6.28 2.48 11.82
C ALA A 45 -6.50 3.99 11.57
N ILE A 46 -7.66 4.53 11.95
CA ILE A 46 -7.94 5.97 11.87
C ILE A 46 -6.92 6.79 12.65
N ARG A 47 -6.59 6.38 13.87
CA ARG A 47 -5.58 7.09 14.68
C ARG A 47 -4.22 7.08 14.03
N SER A 48 -3.82 5.93 13.52
CA SER A 48 -2.55 5.77 12.81
C SER A 48 -2.51 6.66 11.56
N ASP A 49 -3.55 6.62 10.73
CA ASP A 49 -3.59 7.39 9.49
C ASP A 49 -3.78 8.91 9.75
N ALA A 50 -4.51 9.30 10.81
CA ALA A 50 -4.63 10.69 11.23
C ALA A 50 -3.27 11.32 11.57
N SER A 51 -2.26 10.53 11.98
CA SER A 51 -0.91 11.05 12.25
C SER A 51 -0.28 11.71 11.03
N GLU A 52 -0.66 11.31 9.81
CA GLU A 52 -0.20 11.97 8.57
C GLU A 52 -0.58 13.46 8.47
N ILE A 53 -1.61 13.88 9.22
CA ILE A 53 -2.10 15.25 9.30
C ILE A 53 -1.98 15.86 10.71
N GLY A 54 -1.07 15.31 11.53
CA GLY A 54 -0.80 15.81 12.89
C GLY A 54 -1.72 15.23 13.97
N GLY A 55 -2.37 14.10 13.70
CA GLY A 55 -3.22 13.38 14.66
C GLY A 55 -4.64 13.94 14.82
N LEU A 56 -5.47 13.20 15.55
CA LEU A 56 -6.76 13.68 16.01
C LEU A 56 -6.57 14.63 17.21
N ARG A 57 -7.32 15.73 17.24
CA ARG A 57 -7.25 16.70 18.35
C ARG A 57 -7.84 16.10 19.62
N ALA A 58 -7.21 16.33 20.77
CA ALA A 58 -7.66 15.82 22.06
C ALA A 58 -9.10 16.25 22.40
N ASN A 59 -9.52 17.46 21.99
CA ASN A 59 -10.86 18.02 22.14
C ASN A 59 -11.63 18.06 20.82
N GLY A 60 -11.28 17.16 19.87
CA GLY A 60 -11.83 17.12 18.52
C GLY A 60 -13.34 16.83 18.50
N ARG A 61 -13.99 17.27 17.42
CA ARG A 61 -15.38 16.95 17.13
C ARG A 61 -15.48 15.86 16.09
N ILE A 62 -16.26 14.84 16.41
CA ILE A 62 -16.47 13.66 15.55
C ILE A 62 -17.90 13.69 15.02
N LEU A 63 -18.09 13.49 13.73
CA LEU A 63 -19.38 13.24 13.11
C LEU A 63 -19.51 11.75 12.80
N VAL A 64 -20.57 11.11 13.27
CA VAL A 64 -20.82 9.69 12.99
C VAL A 64 -22.12 9.56 12.21
N LEU A 65 -22.05 9.08 10.99
CA LEU A 65 -23.20 8.79 10.14
C LEU A 65 -23.57 7.32 10.31
N VAL A 66 -24.77 7.05 10.77
CA VAL A 66 -25.18 5.71 11.20
C VAL A 66 -26.32 5.18 10.36
N GLY A 67 -26.06 4.04 9.69
CA GLY A 67 -27.06 3.22 9.01
C GLY A 67 -27.79 2.26 9.95
N LYS A 68 -28.71 1.46 9.40
CA LYS A 68 -29.55 0.53 10.19
C LYS A 68 -28.78 -0.71 10.69
N GLY A 69 -27.77 -1.15 9.95
CA GLY A 69 -27.14 -2.48 10.07
C GLY A 69 -25.73 -2.45 10.66
N HIS A 70 -24.96 -3.50 10.32
CA HIS A 70 -23.62 -3.75 10.87
C HIS A 70 -22.66 -2.59 10.63
N ASN A 71 -22.66 -1.98 9.45
CA ASN A 71 -21.80 -0.83 9.13
C ASN A 71 -22.00 0.34 10.10
N GLY A 72 -23.29 0.63 10.46
CA GLY A 72 -23.61 1.62 11.48
C GLY A 72 -23.12 1.20 12.86
N GLY A 73 -23.21 -0.09 13.18
CA GLY A 73 -22.68 -0.67 14.42
C GLY A 73 -21.16 -0.56 14.51
N ASP A 74 -20.44 -0.88 13.44
CA ASP A 74 -18.97 -0.76 13.36
C ASP A 74 -18.51 0.69 13.54
N ALA A 75 -19.20 1.66 12.91
CA ALA A 75 -18.92 3.08 13.07
C ALA A 75 -19.15 3.57 14.52
N LEU A 76 -20.23 3.11 15.17
CA LEU A 76 -20.52 3.43 16.57
C LEU A 76 -19.49 2.80 17.52
N THR A 77 -19.08 1.57 17.27
CA THR A 77 -18.03 0.89 18.05
C THR A 77 -16.69 1.59 17.88
N ALA A 78 -16.32 1.97 16.66
CA ALA A 78 -15.11 2.75 16.40
C ALA A 78 -15.13 4.10 17.13
N ALA A 79 -16.26 4.82 17.09
CA ALA A 79 -16.43 6.07 17.82
C ALA A 79 -16.31 5.87 19.35
N THR A 80 -16.81 4.75 19.88
CA THR A 80 -16.67 4.40 21.30
C THR A 80 -15.20 4.28 21.71
N VAL A 81 -14.40 3.58 20.91
CA VAL A 81 -12.96 3.42 21.17
C VAL A 81 -12.24 4.76 21.10
N ILE A 82 -12.48 5.55 20.05
CA ILE A 82 -11.84 6.87 19.89
C ILE A 82 -12.18 7.81 21.05
N LEU A 83 -13.45 7.84 21.51
CA LEU A 83 -13.87 8.70 22.62
C LEU A 83 -13.36 8.22 23.99
N ARG A 84 -13.06 6.92 24.15
CA ARG A 84 -12.38 6.43 25.36
C ARG A 84 -10.95 6.94 25.46
N GLU A 85 -10.27 7.05 24.36
CA GLU A 85 -8.87 7.50 24.30
C GLU A 85 -8.77 9.03 24.29
N LEU A 86 -9.71 9.72 23.65
CA LEU A 86 -9.79 11.18 23.58
C LEU A 86 -10.86 11.70 24.55
N MET A 87 -10.53 11.80 25.83
CA MET A 87 -11.47 12.10 26.91
C MET A 87 -12.16 13.47 26.80
N ALA A 88 -11.58 14.42 26.08
CA ALA A 88 -12.16 15.75 25.85
C ALA A 88 -12.88 15.88 24.50
N ALA A 89 -12.83 14.86 23.63
CA ALA A 89 -13.51 14.86 22.35
C ALA A 89 -15.02 14.64 22.51
N THR A 90 -15.78 15.14 21.54
CA THR A 90 -17.24 15.01 21.45
C THR A 90 -17.68 14.41 20.15
N ALA A 91 -18.85 13.76 20.11
CA ALA A 91 -19.41 13.20 18.90
C ALA A 91 -20.85 13.67 18.66
N ASP A 92 -21.12 14.06 17.42
CA ASP A 92 -22.47 14.25 16.91
C ASP A 92 -22.84 13.04 16.06
N VAL A 93 -23.96 12.38 16.39
CA VAL A 93 -24.42 11.15 15.72
C VAL A 93 -25.67 11.45 14.90
N VAL A 94 -25.63 11.16 13.62
CA VAL A 94 -26.76 11.29 12.70
C VAL A 94 -27.24 9.91 12.27
N PHE A 95 -28.46 9.56 12.64
CA PHE A 95 -29.11 8.34 12.18
C PHE A 95 -29.78 8.58 10.82
N ALA A 96 -29.18 8.06 9.75
CA ALA A 96 -29.66 8.30 8.38
C ALA A 96 -31.11 7.82 8.13
N PHE A 97 -31.65 6.97 8.98
CA PHE A 97 -33.01 6.41 8.90
C PHE A 97 -33.79 6.58 10.21
N GLY A 98 -33.32 7.45 11.10
CA GLY A 98 -33.85 7.59 12.45
C GLY A 98 -33.39 6.50 13.42
N GLY A 99 -33.20 6.85 14.69
CA GLY A 99 -32.64 5.95 15.72
C GLY A 99 -33.51 4.71 16.02
N ARG A 100 -34.82 4.77 15.78
CA ARG A 100 -35.73 3.62 15.97
C ARG A 100 -35.58 2.54 14.90
N ALA A 101 -34.91 2.84 13.78
CA ALA A 101 -34.72 1.90 12.68
C ALA A 101 -33.45 1.03 12.84
N LEU A 102 -32.69 1.19 13.90
CA LEU A 102 -31.48 0.41 14.16
C LEU A 102 -31.82 -1.07 14.36
N ARG A 103 -31.03 -1.95 13.73
CA ARG A 103 -31.07 -3.39 14.00
C ARG A 103 -30.44 -3.69 15.38
N PRO A 104 -30.69 -4.87 15.98
CA PRO A 104 -30.32 -5.17 17.36
C PRO A 104 -28.88 -4.86 17.74
N LEU A 105 -27.89 -5.28 16.93
CA LEU A 105 -26.47 -5.06 17.19
C LEU A 105 -26.07 -3.59 17.07
N ALA A 106 -26.57 -2.86 16.06
CA ALA A 106 -26.33 -1.42 15.93
C ALA A 106 -26.99 -0.65 17.08
N ALA A 107 -28.18 -1.07 17.54
CA ALA A 107 -28.83 -0.49 18.72
C ALA A 107 -28.04 -0.79 20.01
N LYS A 108 -27.41 -1.97 20.11
CA LYS A 108 -26.53 -2.31 21.22
C LYS A 108 -25.28 -1.42 21.20
N ALA A 109 -24.62 -1.27 20.06
CA ALA A 109 -23.45 -0.39 19.89
C ALA A 109 -23.78 1.08 20.25
N TRP A 110 -24.98 1.57 19.85
CA TRP A 110 -25.43 2.89 20.24
C TRP A 110 -25.59 3.04 21.77
N ARG A 111 -26.21 2.05 22.44
CA ARG A 111 -26.35 2.09 23.91
C ARG A 111 -24.99 2.10 24.61
N GLU A 112 -24.01 1.31 24.15
CA GLU A 112 -22.67 1.30 24.70
C GLU A 112 -21.95 2.64 24.52
N LEU A 113 -22.04 3.25 23.34
CA LEU A 113 -21.50 4.57 23.07
C LEU A 113 -22.13 5.65 23.95
N ALA A 114 -23.46 5.70 23.99
CA ALA A 114 -24.20 6.70 24.77
C ALA A 114 -23.95 6.57 26.28
N HIS A 115 -23.87 5.34 26.80
CA HIS A 115 -23.55 5.07 28.19
C HIS A 115 -22.10 5.44 28.53
N GLY A 116 -21.14 5.02 27.70
CA GLY A 116 -19.71 5.18 27.96
C GLY A 116 -19.22 6.62 27.82
N ALA A 117 -19.76 7.38 26.88
CA ALA A 117 -19.35 8.76 26.60
C ALA A 117 -20.29 9.83 27.27
N GLY A 118 -21.49 9.45 27.67
CA GLY A 118 -22.42 10.32 28.37
C GLY A 118 -22.74 11.61 27.62
N GLN A 119 -22.57 12.76 28.27
CA GLN A 119 -22.86 14.08 27.68
C GLN A 119 -21.95 14.49 26.50
N ARG A 120 -20.90 13.73 26.23
CA ARG A 120 -20.00 13.97 25.08
C ARG A 120 -20.56 13.50 23.74
N VAL A 121 -21.70 12.79 23.77
CA VAL A 121 -22.35 12.26 22.56
C VAL A 121 -23.74 12.86 22.44
N ASN A 122 -24.02 13.44 21.26
CA ASN A 122 -25.29 14.03 20.92
C ASN A 122 -25.91 13.35 19.72
N ALA A 123 -27.12 12.80 19.86
CA ALA A 123 -27.92 12.41 18.71
C ALA A 123 -28.55 13.67 18.08
N ILE A 124 -28.22 13.97 16.85
CA ILE A 124 -28.72 15.15 16.14
C ILE A 124 -29.63 14.72 14.97
N ALA A 125 -30.71 15.49 14.77
CA ALA A 125 -31.70 15.18 13.72
C ALA A 125 -31.18 15.40 12.28
N GLY A 126 -30.10 16.14 12.13
CA GLY A 126 -29.48 16.45 10.84
C GLY A 126 -28.26 17.36 11.01
N ILE A 127 -27.54 17.57 9.92
CA ILE A 127 -26.36 18.44 9.90
C ILE A 127 -26.80 19.90 10.10
N PRO A 128 -26.26 20.62 11.13
CA PRO A 128 -26.56 22.02 11.33
C PRO A 128 -26.15 22.85 10.10
N THR A 129 -27.04 23.71 9.61
CA THR A 129 -26.71 24.69 8.58
C THR A 129 -25.99 25.87 9.23
N ALA A 130 -25.06 26.52 8.51
CA ALA A 130 -24.35 27.70 8.99
C ALA A 130 -25.29 28.84 9.43
N ALA A 131 -26.51 28.89 8.88
CA ALA A 131 -27.52 29.89 9.19
C ALA A 131 -28.34 29.62 10.48
N GLY A 132 -28.24 28.40 11.07
CA GLY A 132 -29.08 27.97 12.19
C GLY A 132 -28.38 27.87 13.55
N SER A 133 -27.08 28.14 13.67
CA SER A 133 -26.37 28.01 14.92
C SER A 133 -26.52 29.28 15.78
N ALA A 134 -27.44 29.24 16.76
CA ALA A 134 -27.55 30.27 17.80
C ALA A 134 -26.34 30.33 18.76
N ARG A 135 -25.34 29.45 18.59
CA ARG A 135 -24.07 29.46 19.31
C ARG A 135 -22.98 30.12 18.47
N LYS A 136 -22.73 31.40 18.74
CA LYS A 136 -21.69 32.25 18.14
C LYS A 136 -20.24 31.75 18.28
N SER A 137 -19.97 30.56 18.82
CA SER A 137 -18.63 30.05 19.13
C SER A 137 -18.38 28.57 18.76
N ALA A 138 -19.25 27.91 17.98
CA ALA A 138 -18.96 26.55 17.55
C ALA A 138 -17.94 26.58 16.40
N PRO A 139 -16.82 25.83 16.46
CA PRO A 139 -15.92 25.69 15.32
C PRO A 139 -16.70 25.13 14.13
N ALA A 140 -16.51 25.74 12.96
CA ALA A 140 -17.28 25.47 11.75
C ALA A 140 -16.99 24.12 11.07
N GLY A 141 -16.39 23.11 11.75
CA GLY A 141 -15.99 21.86 11.15
C GLY A 141 -15.89 20.69 12.13
N TYR A 142 -15.59 19.51 11.57
CA TYR A 142 -15.30 18.29 12.31
C TYR A 142 -13.84 17.85 12.10
N ASP A 143 -13.25 17.23 13.12
CA ASP A 143 -11.91 16.64 13.01
C ASP A 143 -11.96 15.28 12.31
N LEU A 144 -13.06 14.55 12.50
CA LEU A 144 -13.29 13.24 11.90
C LEU A 144 -14.76 13.10 11.50
N CYS A 145 -15.01 12.49 10.34
CA CYS A 145 -16.32 11.95 9.97
C CYS A 145 -16.20 10.46 9.75
N LEU A 146 -17.06 9.68 10.40
CA LEU A 146 -17.22 8.24 10.20
C LEU A 146 -18.48 8.00 9.36
N ASP A 147 -18.32 7.43 8.19
CA ASP A 147 -19.43 7.00 7.31
C ASP A 147 -19.71 5.50 7.52
N GLY A 148 -20.76 5.20 8.26
CA GLY A 148 -21.32 3.87 8.48
C GLY A 148 -22.76 3.75 7.97
N VAL A 149 -23.19 4.55 6.99
CA VAL A 149 -24.60 4.52 6.51
C VAL A 149 -24.88 3.27 5.72
N PHE A 150 -24.06 2.96 4.71
CA PHE A 150 -24.20 1.77 3.87
C PHE A 150 -22.91 0.98 3.79
N GLY A 151 -23.00 -0.34 3.80
CA GLY A 151 -21.93 -1.27 3.47
C GLY A 151 -22.20 -1.97 2.14
N PHE A 152 -21.51 -3.09 1.90
CA PHE A 152 -21.55 -3.84 0.64
C PHE A 152 -22.93 -4.44 0.29
N GLN A 153 -23.87 -4.51 1.22
CA GLN A 153 -25.23 -5.01 0.98
C GLN A 153 -26.17 -3.91 0.43
N PHE A 154 -25.67 -2.69 0.23
CA PHE A 154 -26.45 -1.59 -0.33
C PHE A 154 -26.87 -1.89 -1.77
N ARG A 155 -28.12 -1.55 -2.09
CA ARG A 155 -28.67 -1.61 -3.45
C ARG A 155 -29.11 -0.22 -3.88
N PRO A 156 -28.51 0.34 -4.94
CA PRO A 156 -28.92 1.64 -5.49
C PRO A 156 -30.36 1.64 -6.01
N PRO A 157 -31.02 2.82 -6.07
CA PRO A 157 -30.53 4.12 -5.64
C PRO A 157 -30.68 4.38 -4.14
N ALA A 158 -29.90 5.33 -3.60
CA ALA A 158 -30.14 5.85 -2.25
C ALA A 158 -31.40 6.71 -2.22
N GLY A 159 -32.13 6.67 -1.12
CA GLY A 159 -33.28 7.54 -0.92
C GLY A 159 -32.89 9.02 -0.86
N PRO A 160 -33.82 9.96 -1.22
CA PRO A 160 -33.51 11.38 -1.33
C PRO A 160 -32.98 12.01 -0.04
N GLU A 161 -33.46 11.57 1.12
CA GLU A 161 -33.00 12.07 2.42
C GLU A 161 -31.54 11.71 2.69
N VAL A 162 -31.13 10.48 2.37
CA VAL A 162 -29.73 10.02 2.52
C VAL A 162 -28.83 10.70 1.51
N THR A 163 -29.29 10.85 0.27
CA THR A 163 -28.59 11.60 -0.77
C THR A 163 -28.28 13.02 -0.30
N ALA A 164 -29.29 13.74 0.17
CA ALA A 164 -29.15 15.10 0.68
C ALA A 164 -28.26 15.18 1.94
N LEU A 165 -28.27 14.14 2.79
CA LEU A 165 -27.37 14.05 3.94
C LEU A 165 -25.91 13.94 3.46
N LEU A 166 -25.58 13.00 2.55
CA LEU A 166 -24.24 12.78 2.06
C LEU A 166 -23.69 14.00 1.29
N GLU A 167 -24.50 14.66 0.48
CA GLU A 167 -24.14 15.90 -0.21
C GLU A 167 -23.77 17.01 0.79
N ARG A 168 -24.59 17.19 1.84
CA ARG A 168 -24.29 18.16 2.90
C ARG A 168 -23.01 17.83 3.64
N VAL A 169 -22.79 16.57 3.99
CA VAL A 169 -21.55 16.13 4.68
C VAL A 169 -20.33 16.37 3.80
N ASN A 170 -20.41 16.09 2.50
CA ASN A 170 -19.30 16.34 1.58
C ASN A 170 -18.93 17.83 1.46
N ALA A 171 -19.87 18.72 1.71
CA ALA A 171 -19.66 20.17 1.70
C ALA A 171 -19.09 20.72 3.04
N LEU A 172 -19.08 19.93 4.12
CA LEU A 172 -18.55 20.39 5.41
C LEU A 172 -17.00 20.45 5.40
N PRO A 173 -16.41 21.39 6.17
CA PRO A 173 -14.99 21.36 6.46
C PRO A 173 -14.69 20.24 7.47
N ILE A 174 -14.22 19.11 6.98
CA ILE A 174 -13.84 17.93 7.77
C ILE A 174 -12.38 17.63 7.51
N ARG A 175 -11.59 17.45 8.59
CA ARG A 175 -10.15 17.20 8.49
C ARG A 175 -9.83 15.79 7.99
N LEU A 176 -10.62 14.78 8.42
CA LEU A 176 -10.45 13.39 8.01
C LEU A 176 -11.82 12.74 7.79
N ARG A 177 -12.02 12.16 6.61
CA ARG A 177 -13.22 11.42 6.24
C ARG A 177 -12.91 9.94 6.13
N ALA A 178 -13.56 9.14 6.94
CA ALA A 178 -13.37 7.69 7.05
C ALA A 178 -14.65 6.95 6.65
N ALA A 179 -14.58 6.17 5.59
CA ALA A 179 -15.66 5.26 5.23
C ALA A 179 -15.43 3.88 5.86
N VAL A 180 -16.49 3.30 6.42
CA VAL A 180 -16.48 1.92 6.92
C VAL A 180 -16.90 1.01 5.79
N ASP A 181 -16.05 0.04 5.45
CA ASP A 181 -16.23 -0.98 4.42
C ASP A 181 -16.27 -0.44 2.98
N LEU A 182 -17.22 0.42 2.65
CA LEU A 182 -17.38 1.11 1.37
C LEU A 182 -17.91 2.53 1.58
N PRO A 183 -17.52 3.51 0.74
CA PRO A 183 -18.16 4.83 0.76
C PRO A 183 -19.65 4.72 0.47
N SER A 184 -20.47 5.25 1.34
CA SER A 184 -21.93 5.12 1.25
C SER A 184 -22.48 5.60 -0.07
N ALA A 185 -23.24 4.74 -0.73
CA ALA A 185 -23.88 4.93 -2.03
C ALA A 185 -22.94 5.32 -3.18
N GLY A 186 -21.59 5.20 -3.01
CA GLY A 186 -20.61 5.75 -3.95
C GLY A 186 -20.62 7.29 -3.99
N MET A 187 -21.28 7.94 -3.05
CA MET A 187 -21.44 9.40 -2.98
C MET A 187 -20.56 10.04 -1.89
N PHE A 188 -20.36 9.35 -0.76
CA PHE A 188 -19.48 9.85 0.29
C PHE A 188 -18.04 9.93 -0.23
N ARG A 189 -17.37 11.06 0.03
CA ARG A 189 -15.98 11.29 -0.37
C ARG A 189 -15.06 11.01 0.80
N ALA A 190 -14.52 9.80 0.86
CA ALA A 190 -13.60 9.39 1.90
C ALA A 190 -12.16 9.81 1.59
N ASP A 191 -11.38 10.14 2.62
CA ASP A 191 -9.91 10.18 2.56
C ASP A 191 -9.35 8.76 2.71
N PHE A 192 -10.00 7.96 3.58
CA PHE A 192 -9.70 6.55 3.78
C PHE A 192 -10.98 5.70 3.81
N THR A 193 -10.89 4.52 3.21
CA THR A 193 -11.90 3.46 3.33
C THR A 193 -11.29 2.27 4.06
N TYR A 194 -11.91 1.89 5.18
CA TYR A 194 -11.46 0.80 6.03
C TYR A 194 -12.26 -0.46 5.73
N ALA A 195 -11.71 -1.34 4.88
CA ALA A 195 -12.33 -2.60 4.50
C ALA A 195 -12.09 -3.65 5.58
N THR A 196 -13.14 -4.03 6.30
CA THR A 196 -13.09 -4.92 7.46
C THR A 196 -13.28 -6.38 7.09
N GLY A 197 -12.36 -7.24 7.51
CA GLY A 197 -12.39 -8.70 7.34
C GLY A 197 -12.23 -9.19 5.91
N SER A 198 -12.75 -8.47 4.92
CA SER A 198 -12.55 -8.75 3.49
C SER A 198 -12.57 -7.45 2.68
N VAL A 199 -11.87 -7.43 1.55
CA VAL A 199 -11.99 -6.36 0.55
C VAL A 199 -13.02 -6.78 -0.47
N LYS A 200 -13.98 -5.89 -0.75
CA LYS A 200 -15.03 -6.12 -1.75
C LYS A 200 -14.62 -5.48 -3.07
N SER A 201 -14.78 -6.20 -4.19
CA SER A 201 -14.32 -5.76 -5.52
C SER A 201 -14.77 -4.34 -5.92
N PRO A 202 -15.94 -3.81 -5.52
CA PRO A 202 -16.33 -2.44 -5.82
C PRO A 202 -15.39 -1.38 -5.23
N VAL A 203 -14.69 -1.65 -4.11
CA VAL A 203 -13.89 -0.62 -3.43
C VAL A 203 -12.70 -0.15 -4.29
N GLY A 204 -12.09 -1.04 -5.07
CA GLY A 204 -10.95 -0.71 -5.93
C GLY A 204 -11.27 0.30 -7.02
N ASN A 205 -12.55 0.39 -7.42
CA ASN A 205 -13.05 1.28 -8.48
C ASN A 205 -14.12 2.26 -7.95
N ALA A 206 -14.37 2.29 -6.64
CA ALA A 206 -15.40 3.14 -6.07
C ALA A 206 -14.99 4.62 -6.13
N PRO A 207 -15.77 5.49 -6.80
CA PRO A 207 -15.52 6.91 -6.74
C PRO A 207 -15.53 7.39 -5.29
N GLY A 208 -14.54 8.18 -4.90
CA GLY A 208 -14.46 8.74 -3.55
C GLY A 208 -14.03 7.77 -2.45
N ALA A 209 -13.50 6.57 -2.78
CA ALA A 209 -12.99 5.65 -1.77
C ALA A 209 -11.72 6.14 -1.05
N GLY A 210 -10.99 7.10 -1.63
CA GLY A 210 -9.72 7.53 -1.06
C GLY A 210 -8.71 6.39 -1.00
N ARG A 211 -7.90 6.36 0.05
CA ARG A 211 -6.96 5.26 0.29
C ARG A 211 -7.67 4.11 1.00
N VAL A 212 -7.56 2.92 0.43
CA VAL A 212 -8.15 1.72 1.04
C VAL A 212 -7.18 1.14 2.06
N ARG A 213 -7.70 0.71 3.22
CA ARG A 213 -7.00 -0.05 4.25
C ARG A 213 -7.72 -1.38 4.46
N TYR A 214 -7.05 -2.47 4.19
CA TYR A 214 -7.55 -3.79 4.58
C TYR A 214 -7.28 -4.04 6.06
N LEU A 215 -8.33 -4.28 6.82
CA LEU A 215 -8.27 -4.61 8.24
C LEU A 215 -8.58 -6.09 8.43
N GLU A 216 -7.57 -6.87 8.73
CA GLU A 216 -7.69 -8.30 8.93
C GLU A 216 -8.45 -8.62 10.23
N LEU A 217 -9.47 -9.46 10.13
CA LEU A 217 -10.29 -9.91 11.27
C LEU A 217 -10.24 -11.44 11.48
N GLY A 218 -9.33 -12.13 10.81
CA GLY A 218 -9.19 -13.58 10.90
C GLY A 218 -10.31 -14.35 10.17
N PHE A 219 -10.87 -13.79 9.10
CA PHE A 219 -11.94 -14.42 8.33
C PHE A 219 -11.44 -15.49 7.34
N PHE A 220 -10.16 -15.45 7.02
CA PHE A 220 -9.54 -16.34 6.05
C PHE A 220 -8.53 -17.28 6.70
N ASN A 221 -8.46 -18.52 6.21
CA ASN A 221 -7.53 -19.55 6.68
C ASN A 221 -6.51 -19.98 5.62
N GLY A 222 -6.50 -19.33 4.44
CA GLY A 222 -5.50 -19.53 3.39
C GLY A 222 -5.88 -20.55 2.31
N GLY A 223 -7.05 -21.16 2.41
CA GLY A 223 -7.57 -22.13 1.42
C GLY A 223 -8.53 -21.56 0.37
N GLU A 224 -8.82 -20.26 0.45
CA GLU A 224 -9.86 -19.64 -0.37
C GLU A 224 -9.37 -19.40 -1.81
N ALA A 225 -10.25 -19.73 -2.78
CA ALA A 225 -10.02 -19.47 -4.19
C ALA A 225 -10.23 -17.99 -4.55
N GLY A 226 -9.67 -17.57 -5.68
CA GLY A 226 -9.82 -16.22 -6.24
C GLY A 226 -8.55 -15.75 -6.92
N ASP A 227 -8.68 -15.18 -8.10
CA ASP A 227 -7.55 -14.70 -8.91
C ASP A 227 -7.10 -13.28 -8.53
N ASP A 228 -7.99 -12.49 -7.92
CA ASP A 228 -7.67 -11.19 -7.32
C ASP A 228 -7.47 -11.35 -5.81
N ARG A 229 -6.29 -10.96 -5.31
CA ARG A 229 -5.86 -11.23 -3.93
C ARG A 229 -5.24 -9.98 -3.31
N ILE A 230 -5.16 -9.96 -1.99
CA ILE A 230 -4.60 -8.85 -1.21
C ILE A 230 -3.19 -9.23 -0.77
N LEU A 231 -2.23 -8.34 -0.96
CA LEU A 231 -0.90 -8.45 -0.34
C LEU A 231 -0.99 -8.01 1.12
N THR A 232 -0.52 -8.85 2.04
CA THR A 232 -0.52 -8.56 3.48
C THR A 232 0.89 -8.44 4.06
N PRO A 233 1.06 -7.80 5.23
CA PRO A 233 2.35 -7.71 5.92
C PRO A 233 2.97 -9.06 6.25
N ALA A 234 2.18 -10.12 6.41
CA ALA A 234 2.64 -11.47 6.72
C ALA A 234 3.64 -12.04 5.69
N LEU A 235 3.63 -11.51 4.44
CA LEU A 235 4.65 -11.85 3.43
C LEU A 235 6.07 -11.47 3.85
N LEU A 236 6.22 -10.47 4.72
CA LEU A 236 7.53 -9.98 5.20
C LEU A 236 8.01 -10.71 6.45
N THR A 237 7.14 -11.38 7.21
CA THR A 237 7.48 -12.06 8.47
C THR A 237 8.71 -12.96 8.36
N PRO A 238 8.89 -13.77 7.29
CA PRO A 238 10.11 -14.59 7.16
C PRO A 238 11.40 -13.77 7.02
N LEU A 239 11.33 -12.53 6.56
CA LEU A 239 12.50 -11.65 6.43
C LEU A 239 12.95 -11.04 7.77
N ALA A 240 12.04 -10.97 8.74
CA ALA A 240 12.31 -10.44 10.07
C ALA A 240 12.93 -11.50 11.02
N GLY A 241 13.00 -12.76 10.59
CA GLY A 241 13.56 -13.86 11.37
C GLY A 241 15.08 -13.77 11.54
N LEU A 242 15.61 -14.54 12.48
CA LEU A 242 17.06 -14.65 12.69
C LEU A 242 17.72 -15.32 11.48
N ARG A 243 18.82 -14.74 11.01
CA ARG A 243 19.66 -15.35 10.00
C ARG A 243 20.54 -16.45 10.62
N PRO A 244 20.80 -17.57 9.92
CA PRO A 244 21.68 -18.62 10.41
C PRO A 244 23.07 -18.09 10.76
N ALA A 245 23.63 -18.52 11.88
CA ALA A 245 24.96 -18.08 12.32
C ALA A 245 26.08 -18.50 11.34
N SER A 246 25.85 -19.55 10.55
CA SER A 246 26.80 -20.08 9.56
C SER A 246 26.73 -19.41 8.19
N CYS A 247 25.90 -18.35 8.01
CA CYS A 247 25.80 -17.67 6.73
C CYS A 247 27.00 -16.78 6.41
N ASP A 248 27.24 -16.59 5.12
CA ASP A 248 28.23 -15.64 4.59
C ASP A 248 27.57 -14.66 3.61
N LYS A 249 28.35 -13.73 3.05
CA LYS A 249 27.86 -12.74 2.10
C LYS A 249 27.26 -13.33 0.81
N ARG A 250 27.56 -14.57 0.45
CA ARG A 250 27.02 -15.25 -0.74
C ARG A 250 25.70 -15.93 -0.45
N SER A 251 25.41 -16.25 0.82
CA SER A 251 24.17 -16.89 1.25
C SER A 251 22.92 -16.05 0.92
N TYR A 252 23.08 -14.73 0.77
CA TYR A 252 22.00 -13.79 0.48
C TYR A 252 22.09 -13.17 -0.91
N GLY A 253 22.77 -13.85 -1.82
CA GLY A 253 22.83 -13.51 -3.22
C GLY A 253 23.71 -12.30 -3.56
N HIS A 254 23.85 -12.08 -4.85
CA HIS A 254 24.62 -10.99 -5.42
C HIS A 254 23.80 -10.32 -6.52
N VAL A 255 23.30 -9.12 -6.24
CA VAL A 255 22.56 -8.35 -7.24
C VAL A 255 23.51 -7.43 -8.03
N PHE A 256 23.36 -7.46 -9.33
CA PHE A 256 23.98 -6.49 -10.24
C PHE A 256 22.95 -5.44 -10.62
N VAL A 257 23.36 -4.17 -10.64
CA VAL A 257 22.52 -3.04 -11.03
C VAL A 257 23.18 -2.32 -12.19
N VAL A 258 22.48 -2.19 -13.31
CA VAL A 258 22.99 -1.55 -14.52
C VAL A 258 22.11 -0.37 -14.87
N GLY A 259 22.67 0.82 -14.92
CA GLY A 259 21.90 2.02 -15.21
C GLY A 259 22.66 3.29 -14.88
N GLY A 260 21.90 4.36 -14.72
CA GLY A 260 22.45 5.70 -14.58
C GLY A 260 22.90 6.29 -15.90
N SER A 261 22.89 7.59 -15.95
CA SER A 261 23.47 8.43 -16.99
C SER A 261 23.93 9.73 -16.35
N ARG A 262 24.72 10.51 -17.07
CA ARG A 262 25.15 11.84 -16.62
C ARG A 262 23.95 12.73 -16.28
N SER A 263 22.82 12.58 -16.99
CA SER A 263 21.59 13.34 -16.78
C SER A 263 20.74 12.84 -15.62
N PHE A 264 20.80 11.53 -15.28
CA PHE A 264 19.96 10.91 -14.25
C PHE A 264 20.77 10.06 -13.26
N PRO A 265 21.81 10.63 -12.63
CA PRO A 265 22.70 9.87 -11.77
C PRO A 265 22.02 9.40 -10.46
N GLY A 266 21.04 10.16 -9.96
CA GLY A 266 20.37 9.86 -8.68
C GLY A 266 19.55 8.58 -8.70
N ALA A 267 18.96 8.19 -9.83
CA ALA A 267 18.09 7.02 -9.94
C ALA A 267 18.83 5.72 -9.59
N ILE A 268 19.97 5.47 -10.23
CA ILE A 268 20.76 4.27 -9.96
C ILE A 268 21.33 4.26 -8.55
N LEU A 269 21.72 5.41 -8.00
CA LEU A 269 22.20 5.48 -6.62
C LEU A 269 21.11 5.09 -5.62
N MET A 270 19.87 5.57 -5.79
CA MET A 270 18.72 5.18 -4.95
C MET A 270 18.42 3.68 -5.08
N THR A 271 18.49 3.13 -6.29
CA THR A 271 18.33 1.69 -6.54
C THR A 271 19.38 0.86 -5.81
N VAL A 272 20.64 1.26 -5.86
CA VAL A 272 21.76 0.57 -5.16
C VAL A 272 21.58 0.66 -3.66
N MET A 273 21.25 1.83 -3.12
CA MET A 273 21.00 2.00 -1.68
C MET A 273 19.83 1.13 -1.20
N ALA A 274 18.77 1.02 -1.98
CA ALA A 274 17.63 0.16 -1.67
C ALA A 274 18.01 -1.33 -1.74
N ALA A 275 18.80 -1.74 -2.73
CA ALA A 275 19.31 -3.11 -2.83
C ALA A 275 20.18 -3.49 -1.64
N LEU A 276 21.04 -2.59 -1.15
CA LEU A 276 21.82 -2.79 0.08
C LEU A 276 20.91 -2.97 1.30
N ARG A 277 19.86 -2.16 1.40
CA ARG A 277 18.89 -2.22 2.52
C ARG A 277 17.93 -3.40 2.46
N SER A 278 17.81 -4.07 1.30
CA SER A 278 16.98 -5.27 1.14
C SER A 278 17.51 -6.51 1.87
N GLY A 279 18.76 -6.45 2.30
CA GLY A 279 19.45 -7.58 2.92
C GLY A 279 20.21 -8.48 1.94
N ALA A 280 20.37 -8.09 0.67
CA ALA A 280 21.25 -8.75 -0.27
C ALA A 280 22.68 -8.80 0.26
N GLY A 281 23.38 -9.92 0.02
CA GLY A 281 24.72 -10.14 0.55
C GLY A 281 25.79 -9.33 -0.18
N LEU A 282 25.62 -9.09 -1.48
CA LEU A 282 26.52 -8.33 -2.33
C LEU A 282 25.73 -7.48 -3.33
N VAL A 283 26.20 -6.27 -3.57
CA VAL A 283 25.65 -5.36 -4.59
C VAL A 283 26.81 -4.88 -5.48
N THR A 284 26.69 -5.07 -6.81
CA THR A 284 27.60 -4.49 -7.79
C THR A 284 26.81 -3.58 -8.73
N ALA A 285 27.26 -2.36 -8.92
CA ALA A 285 26.62 -1.40 -9.82
C ALA A 285 27.55 -1.05 -11.00
N CYS A 286 27.03 -1.15 -12.21
CA CYS A 286 27.66 -0.70 -13.44
C CYS A 286 27.08 0.68 -13.80
N VAL A 287 27.90 1.71 -13.73
CA VAL A 287 27.49 3.11 -13.84
C VAL A 287 28.45 3.89 -14.73
N PRO A 288 28.04 5.02 -15.32
CA PRO A 288 28.96 5.87 -16.06
C PRO A 288 30.22 6.19 -15.25
N GLU A 289 31.38 6.15 -15.92
CA GLU A 289 32.68 6.36 -15.29
C GLU A 289 32.75 7.71 -14.54
N SER A 290 32.16 8.75 -15.11
CA SER A 290 32.17 10.10 -14.53
C SER A 290 31.51 10.21 -13.16
N VAL A 291 30.59 9.29 -12.80
CA VAL A 291 29.87 9.31 -11.52
C VAL A 291 30.32 8.23 -10.53
N ALA A 292 31.06 7.23 -10.98
CA ALA A 292 31.43 6.06 -10.18
C ALA A 292 32.17 6.44 -8.88
N GLY A 293 33.13 7.36 -8.95
CA GLY A 293 33.91 7.83 -7.78
C GLY A 293 33.04 8.52 -6.72
N ALA A 294 32.10 9.38 -7.16
CA ALA A 294 31.17 10.06 -6.25
C ALA A 294 30.20 9.09 -5.57
N PHE A 295 29.77 8.05 -6.28
CA PHE A 295 28.88 7.03 -5.73
C PHE A 295 29.60 6.10 -4.76
N ALA A 296 30.86 5.73 -5.03
CA ALA A 296 31.68 4.98 -4.11
C ALA A 296 31.87 5.70 -2.76
N ALA A 297 32.00 7.02 -2.79
CA ALA A 297 32.06 7.84 -1.58
C ALA A 297 30.71 7.88 -0.82
N ARG A 298 29.57 7.76 -1.53
CA ARG A 298 28.24 7.84 -0.95
C ARG A 298 27.70 6.50 -0.42
N ALA A 299 28.04 5.40 -1.11
CA ALA A 299 27.64 4.04 -0.74
C ALA A 299 28.84 3.09 -0.88
N PRO A 300 29.77 3.14 0.09
CA PRO A 300 31.01 2.34 0.04
C PRO A 300 30.80 0.84 0.19
N GLU A 301 29.61 0.41 0.61
CA GLU A 301 29.24 -1.00 0.74
C GLU A 301 28.99 -1.69 -0.61
N ALA A 302 28.71 -0.91 -1.68
CA ALA A 302 28.54 -1.44 -3.03
C ALA A 302 29.87 -1.47 -3.78
N MET A 303 29.97 -2.42 -4.70
CA MET A 303 31.07 -2.47 -5.69
C MET A 303 30.67 -1.65 -6.92
N TRP A 304 31.49 -0.68 -7.29
CA TRP A 304 31.21 0.23 -8.39
C TRP A 304 32.11 -0.12 -9.60
N VAL A 305 31.47 -0.42 -10.73
CA VAL A 305 32.15 -0.69 -12.00
C VAL A 305 31.98 0.55 -12.87
N ALA A 306 33.05 1.28 -13.07
CA ALA A 306 33.11 2.40 -13.99
C ALA A 306 32.93 1.88 -15.43
N TRP A 307 31.90 2.38 -16.10
CA TRP A 307 31.50 1.97 -17.44
C TRP A 307 31.81 3.05 -18.45
N PRO A 308 32.35 2.73 -19.66
CA PRO A 308 32.54 3.69 -20.72
C PRO A 308 31.26 4.45 -21.07
N GLU A 309 31.39 5.73 -21.35
CA GLU A 309 30.25 6.60 -21.62
C GLU A 309 30.10 6.91 -23.10
N THR A 310 28.84 6.99 -23.53
CA THR A 310 28.51 7.64 -24.79
C THR A 310 28.80 9.14 -24.72
N PRO A 311 28.92 9.86 -25.84
CA PRO A 311 29.11 11.33 -25.83
C PRO A 311 28.03 12.09 -25.03
N ALA A 312 26.78 11.57 -24.98
CA ALA A 312 25.70 12.17 -24.19
C ALA A 312 25.69 11.71 -22.72
N GLY A 313 26.56 10.79 -22.33
CA GLY A 313 26.76 10.36 -20.96
C GLY A 313 25.89 9.18 -20.53
N GLY A 314 25.41 8.39 -21.48
CA GLY A 314 24.81 7.07 -21.25
C GLY A 314 25.88 5.98 -21.16
N LEU A 315 25.46 4.73 -20.99
CA LEU A 315 26.36 3.58 -20.99
C LEU A 315 26.67 3.17 -22.44
N ALA A 316 27.95 3.15 -22.83
CA ALA A 316 28.38 2.78 -24.16
C ALA A 316 28.39 1.27 -24.34
N LEU A 317 28.10 0.81 -25.55
CA LEU A 317 28.02 -0.61 -25.95
C LEU A 317 29.34 -1.35 -25.74
N GLU A 318 30.46 -0.68 -25.93
CA GLU A 318 31.79 -1.24 -25.78
C GLU A 318 32.12 -1.76 -24.39
N GLY A 319 31.40 -1.24 -23.33
CA GLY A 319 31.56 -1.70 -21.94
C GLY A 319 30.95 -3.07 -21.66
N GLU A 320 30.20 -3.70 -22.56
CA GLU A 320 29.51 -4.98 -22.32
C GLU A 320 30.42 -6.07 -21.74
N HIS A 321 31.69 -6.12 -22.18
CA HIS A 321 32.66 -7.09 -21.68
C HIS A 321 32.88 -7.02 -20.17
N LEU A 322 32.80 -5.83 -19.56
CA LEU A 322 32.98 -5.61 -18.12
C LEU A 322 31.93 -6.36 -17.29
N LEU A 323 30.69 -6.40 -17.78
CA LEU A 323 29.62 -7.14 -17.13
C LEU A 323 29.72 -8.65 -17.42
N ARG A 324 30.00 -9.03 -18.68
CA ARG A 324 30.06 -10.43 -19.11
C ARG A 324 31.05 -11.23 -18.27
N GLU A 325 32.20 -10.68 -17.94
CA GLU A 325 33.21 -11.30 -17.09
C GLU A 325 32.76 -11.51 -15.64
N ARG A 326 31.77 -10.75 -15.19
CA ARG A 326 31.29 -10.71 -13.81
C ARG A 326 29.93 -11.37 -13.61
N LEU A 327 29.10 -11.44 -14.66
CA LEU A 327 27.71 -11.87 -14.60
C LEU A 327 27.54 -13.30 -14.08
N GLY A 328 28.55 -14.18 -14.26
CA GLY A 328 28.54 -15.53 -13.68
C GLY A 328 28.52 -15.59 -12.15
N ARG A 329 28.72 -14.45 -11.47
CA ARG A 329 28.62 -14.32 -10.00
C ARG A 329 27.30 -13.73 -9.54
N ALA A 330 26.49 -13.21 -10.46
CA ALA A 330 25.20 -12.62 -10.16
C ALA A 330 24.16 -13.70 -9.84
N THR A 331 23.23 -13.37 -8.96
CA THR A 331 22.03 -14.18 -8.72
C THR A 331 20.77 -13.44 -9.18
N ALA A 332 20.85 -12.13 -9.38
CA ALA A 332 19.83 -11.32 -10.04
C ALA A 332 20.44 -10.07 -10.68
N LEU A 333 19.73 -9.49 -11.62
CA LEU A 333 20.07 -8.26 -12.34
C LEU A 333 18.94 -7.24 -12.20
N VAL A 334 19.29 -5.97 -12.00
CA VAL A 334 18.38 -4.82 -12.13
C VAL A 334 18.90 -3.96 -13.28
N ILE A 335 18.04 -3.55 -14.20
CA ILE A 335 18.42 -2.71 -15.33
C ILE A 335 17.36 -1.62 -15.59
N GLY A 336 17.84 -0.41 -15.90
CA GLY A 336 16.97 0.67 -16.35
C GLY A 336 16.92 1.94 -15.54
N PRO A 337 17.05 1.94 -14.20
CA PRO A 337 17.03 3.16 -13.42
C PRO A 337 18.04 4.20 -13.92
N GLY A 338 17.54 5.36 -14.38
CA GLY A 338 18.36 6.45 -14.89
C GLY A 338 19.17 6.17 -16.15
N LEU A 339 18.82 5.11 -16.87
CA LEU A 339 19.58 4.62 -18.03
C LEU A 339 19.63 5.64 -19.20
N GLY A 340 18.55 6.42 -19.37
CA GLY A 340 18.36 7.28 -20.53
C GLY A 340 17.82 6.50 -21.74
N ARG A 341 17.57 7.22 -22.84
CA ARG A 341 16.93 6.66 -24.04
C ARG A 341 17.78 6.78 -25.30
N GLU A 342 19.09 6.86 -25.13
CA GLU A 342 19.99 6.81 -26.29
C GLU A 342 19.89 5.45 -26.98
N PRO A 343 19.82 5.40 -28.31
CA PRO A 343 19.72 4.15 -29.06
C PRO A 343 20.82 3.15 -28.72
N GLU A 344 22.07 3.60 -28.56
CA GLU A 344 23.21 2.77 -28.19
C GLU A 344 23.03 2.13 -26.80
N THR A 345 22.64 2.95 -25.81
CA THR A 345 22.40 2.47 -24.44
C THR A 345 21.22 1.51 -24.36
N LEU A 346 20.16 1.74 -25.15
CA LEU A 346 19.02 0.82 -25.23
C LEU A 346 19.41 -0.50 -25.91
N ALA A 347 20.23 -0.47 -26.95
CA ALA A 347 20.78 -1.68 -27.61
C ALA A 347 21.66 -2.46 -26.64
N LEU A 348 22.48 -1.78 -25.83
CA LEU A 348 23.25 -2.42 -24.76
C LEU A 348 22.33 -3.10 -23.75
N ALA A 349 21.28 -2.43 -23.30
CA ALA A 349 20.32 -3.00 -22.33
C ALA A 349 19.62 -4.25 -22.91
N GLU A 350 19.23 -4.22 -24.19
CA GLU A 350 18.64 -5.36 -24.87
C GLU A 350 19.63 -6.53 -24.94
N ALA A 351 20.89 -6.27 -25.31
CA ALA A 351 21.93 -7.29 -25.36
C ALA A 351 22.21 -7.93 -23.99
N ILE A 352 22.28 -7.13 -22.92
CA ILE A 352 22.47 -7.60 -21.54
C ILE A 352 21.30 -8.49 -21.11
N VAL A 353 20.06 -8.03 -21.28
CA VAL A 353 18.85 -8.78 -20.90
C VAL A 353 18.73 -10.06 -21.75
N GLY A 354 19.02 -9.97 -23.04
CA GLY A 354 18.97 -11.10 -23.96
C GLY A 354 19.95 -12.23 -23.63
N LYS A 355 21.12 -11.89 -23.10
CA LYS A 355 22.17 -12.84 -22.73
C LYS A 355 22.12 -13.25 -21.25
N SER A 356 21.23 -12.68 -20.46
CA SER A 356 21.14 -12.97 -19.02
C SER A 356 20.59 -14.38 -18.77
N ASN A 357 21.30 -15.15 -17.96
CA ASN A 357 20.86 -16.44 -17.42
C ASN A 357 20.30 -16.33 -16.00
N VAL A 358 20.39 -15.14 -15.39
CA VAL A 358 19.81 -14.86 -14.07
C VAL A 358 18.54 -14.04 -14.20
N PRO A 359 17.61 -14.11 -13.23
CA PRO A 359 16.38 -13.32 -13.27
C PRO A 359 16.68 -11.82 -13.27
N VAL A 360 15.83 -11.05 -13.95
CA VAL A 360 16.04 -9.61 -14.21
C VAL A 360 14.85 -8.78 -13.74
N VAL A 361 15.13 -7.70 -13.00
CA VAL A 361 14.19 -6.59 -12.78
C VAL A 361 14.43 -5.54 -13.85
N ILE A 362 13.40 -5.19 -14.61
CA ILE A 362 13.43 -4.19 -15.68
C ILE A 362 12.54 -3.01 -15.25
N ASP A 363 13.11 -1.81 -15.12
CA ASP A 363 12.40 -0.61 -14.70
C ASP A 363 12.72 0.59 -15.60
N ALA A 364 11.93 1.63 -15.49
CA ALA A 364 12.16 2.94 -16.07
C ALA A 364 12.46 2.91 -17.60
N ASP A 365 13.59 3.47 -18.02
CA ASP A 365 13.92 3.60 -19.46
C ASP A 365 14.17 2.27 -20.16
N ALA A 366 14.50 1.20 -19.44
CA ALA A 366 14.62 -0.15 -19.99
C ALA A 366 13.26 -0.82 -20.26
N LEU A 367 12.14 -0.24 -19.86
CA LEU A 367 10.79 -0.73 -20.18
C LEU A 367 10.44 -0.41 -21.64
N GLN A 368 11.15 -1.05 -22.56
CA GLN A 368 10.92 -1.03 -24.01
C GLN A 368 10.50 -2.42 -24.48
N PRO A 369 9.62 -2.54 -25.50
CA PRO A 369 9.13 -3.84 -25.97
C PRO A 369 10.26 -4.81 -26.33
N ALA A 370 11.29 -4.35 -27.03
CA ALA A 370 12.44 -5.17 -27.43
C ALA A 370 13.19 -5.71 -26.19
N ILE A 371 13.50 -4.84 -25.22
CA ILE A 371 14.24 -5.22 -24.01
C ILE A 371 13.41 -6.18 -23.14
N VAL A 372 12.13 -5.87 -22.93
CA VAL A 372 11.22 -6.71 -22.14
C VAL A 372 11.04 -8.09 -22.76
N SER A 373 11.14 -8.22 -24.09
CA SER A 373 10.99 -9.49 -24.79
C SER A 373 12.30 -10.27 -24.98
N ALA A 374 13.46 -9.63 -24.78
CA ALA A 374 14.77 -10.22 -25.05
C ALA A 374 15.10 -11.39 -24.10
N GLY A 375 15.59 -12.52 -24.61
CA GLY A 375 16.05 -13.69 -23.84
C GLY A 375 14.97 -14.46 -23.08
N GLY A 376 15.35 -15.45 -22.27
CA GLY A 376 14.46 -16.42 -21.62
C GLY A 376 14.46 -16.42 -20.08
N ALA A 377 15.34 -15.65 -19.42
CA ALA A 377 15.40 -15.65 -17.95
C ALA A 377 14.11 -15.06 -17.31
N PRO A 378 13.72 -15.45 -16.10
CA PRO A 378 12.57 -14.88 -15.40
C PRO A 378 12.65 -13.36 -15.26
N ARG A 379 11.52 -12.65 -15.38
CA ARG A 379 11.50 -11.19 -15.35
C ARG A 379 10.46 -10.64 -14.39
N ILE A 380 10.88 -9.60 -13.67
CA ILE A 380 9.99 -8.65 -12.98
C ILE A 380 10.05 -7.35 -13.80
N VAL A 381 8.92 -6.87 -14.28
CA VAL A 381 8.80 -5.55 -14.89
C VAL A 381 8.00 -4.63 -13.98
N THR A 382 8.44 -3.37 -13.81
CA THR A 382 7.87 -2.45 -12.81
C THR A 382 7.30 -1.17 -13.45
N PRO A 383 6.37 -1.27 -14.43
CA PRO A 383 5.86 -0.12 -15.13
C PRO A 383 4.88 0.72 -14.28
N HIS A 384 4.87 2.04 -14.47
CA HIS A 384 3.69 2.85 -14.25
C HIS A 384 2.73 2.75 -15.45
N ALA A 385 1.52 3.34 -15.37
CA ALA A 385 0.51 3.18 -16.43
C ALA A 385 1.01 3.56 -17.84
N GLY A 386 1.75 4.65 -17.98
CA GLY A 386 2.30 5.06 -19.28
C GLY A 386 3.41 4.14 -19.81
N GLU A 387 4.23 3.57 -18.93
CA GLU A 387 5.22 2.55 -19.29
C GLU A 387 4.54 1.23 -19.65
N PHE A 388 3.48 0.87 -18.92
CA PHE A 388 2.70 -0.34 -19.23
C PHE A 388 2.05 -0.24 -20.61
N ALA A 389 1.41 0.90 -20.94
CA ALA A 389 0.87 1.12 -22.28
C ALA A 389 1.92 0.98 -23.39
N ARG A 390 3.19 1.37 -23.14
CA ARG A 390 4.30 1.21 -24.10
C ARG A 390 4.67 -0.24 -24.34
N ILE A 391 4.72 -1.08 -23.28
CA ILE A 391 5.17 -2.47 -23.39
C ILE A 391 4.04 -3.47 -23.65
N GLY A 392 2.81 -3.15 -23.23
CA GLY A 392 1.62 -4.01 -23.30
C GLY A 392 0.58 -3.55 -24.32
N GLY A 393 0.72 -2.34 -24.87
CA GLY A 393 -0.32 -1.75 -25.73
C GLY A 393 -1.66 -1.63 -25.02
N ASP A 394 -2.73 -2.08 -25.65
CA ASP A 394 -4.10 -2.07 -25.12
C ASP A 394 -4.45 -3.31 -24.28
N MET A 395 -3.46 -4.15 -23.97
CA MET A 395 -3.73 -5.37 -23.18
C MET A 395 -4.06 -5.04 -21.72
N GLU A 396 -5.03 -5.77 -21.18
CA GLU A 396 -5.28 -5.78 -19.73
C GLU A 396 -4.10 -6.41 -18.98
N LEU A 397 -3.84 -5.95 -17.75
CA LEU A 397 -2.72 -6.40 -16.92
C LEU A 397 -2.64 -7.92 -16.79
N ARG A 398 -3.76 -8.57 -16.50
CA ARG A 398 -3.86 -10.04 -16.35
C ARG A 398 -3.51 -10.75 -17.66
N ALA A 399 -4.08 -10.30 -18.77
CA ALA A 399 -3.82 -10.88 -20.08
C ALA A 399 -2.34 -10.74 -20.50
N PHE A 400 -1.72 -9.60 -20.21
CA PHE A 400 -0.30 -9.39 -20.47
C PHE A 400 0.58 -10.31 -19.60
N ALA A 401 0.29 -10.43 -18.31
CA ALA A 401 1.04 -11.31 -17.40
C ALA A 401 0.90 -12.78 -17.80
N GLU A 402 -0.33 -13.22 -18.16
CA GLU A 402 -0.61 -14.59 -18.59
C GLU A 402 0.08 -14.93 -19.93
N SER A 403 -0.02 -14.06 -20.93
CA SER A 403 0.57 -14.29 -22.25
C SER A 403 2.09 -14.26 -22.28
N THR A 404 2.70 -13.45 -21.41
CA THR A 404 4.16 -13.27 -21.39
C THR A 404 4.88 -14.09 -20.33
N GLY A 405 4.17 -14.65 -19.35
CA GLY A 405 4.74 -15.36 -18.21
C GLY A 405 5.59 -14.49 -17.28
N LYS A 406 5.53 -13.16 -17.44
CA LYS A 406 6.32 -12.22 -16.63
C LYS A 406 5.61 -11.84 -15.35
N VAL A 407 6.36 -11.48 -14.31
CA VAL A 407 5.83 -10.80 -13.14
C VAL A 407 5.75 -9.31 -13.44
N VAL A 408 4.57 -8.75 -13.36
CA VAL A 408 4.31 -7.33 -13.67
C VAL A 408 3.91 -6.59 -12.40
N VAL A 409 4.71 -5.61 -12.00
CA VAL A 409 4.39 -4.69 -10.89
C VAL A 409 3.85 -3.40 -11.49
N LEU A 410 2.54 -3.30 -11.68
CA LEU A 410 1.89 -2.09 -12.19
C LEU A 410 1.74 -1.07 -11.08
N LYS A 411 2.58 -0.02 -11.13
CA LYS A 411 2.62 1.07 -10.15
C LYS A 411 1.40 2.00 -10.31
N GLY A 412 0.76 2.36 -9.18
CA GLY A 412 -0.41 3.24 -9.16
C GLY A 412 -0.91 3.49 -7.74
N PRO A 413 -2.04 4.19 -7.56
CA PRO A 413 -2.65 4.42 -6.24
C PRO A 413 -2.90 3.12 -5.47
N VAL A 414 -3.27 2.05 -6.17
CA VAL A 414 -3.23 0.66 -5.73
C VAL A 414 -2.22 -0.04 -6.61
N THR A 415 -1.06 -0.39 -6.08
CA THR A 415 -0.05 -1.14 -6.84
C THR A 415 -0.50 -2.58 -6.98
N ARG A 416 -0.43 -3.12 -8.22
CA ARG A 416 -0.85 -4.48 -8.55
C ARG A 416 0.34 -5.31 -9.02
N VAL A 417 0.47 -6.52 -8.47
CA VAL A 417 1.47 -7.50 -8.89
C VAL A 417 0.74 -8.62 -9.62
N ALA A 418 1.01 -8.80 -10.91
CA ALA A 418 0.36 -9.83 -11.72
C ALA A 418 1.36 -10.89 -12.18
N HIS A 419 0.93 -12.16 -12.16
CA HIS A 419 1.66 -13.29 -12.73
C HIS A 419 0.68 -14.41 -13.10
N GLY A 420 0.75 -14.88 -14.34
CA GLY A 420 -0.28 -15.76 -14.88
C GLY A 420 -1.65 -15.12 -14.73
N ARG A 421 -2.62 -15.87 -14.18
CA ARG A 421 -3.98 -15.36 -13.95
C ARG A 421 -4.14 -14.54 -12.67
N ALA A 422 -3.20 -14.66 -11.72
CA ALA A 422 -3.33 -14.01 -10.42
C ALA A 422 -2.94 -12.53 -10.49
N VAL A 423 -3.73 -11.69 -9.81
CA VAL A 423 -3.44 -10.27 -9.59
C VAL A 423 -3.50 -9.98 -8.09
N TYR A 424 -2.40 -9.53 -7.53
CA TYR A 424 -2.26 -9.20 -6.11
C TYR A 424 -2.30 -7.68 -5.94
N HIS A 425 -3.13 -7.18 -5.06
CA HIS A 425 -3.37 -5.77 -4.82
C HIS A 425 -2.70 -5.34 -3.51
N SER A 426 -1.87 -4.30 -3.56
CA SER A 426 -1.28 -3.67 -2.38
C SER A 426 -2.02 -2.39 -2.03
N PHE A 427 -2.54 -2.32 -0.81
CA PHE A 427 -3.19 -1.14 -0.26
C PHE A 427 -2.26 -0.33 0.66
N PHE A 428 -0.96 -0.64 0.65
CA PHE A 428 0.07 0.10 1.38
C PHE A 428 0.65 1.24 0.55
N GLY A 429 1.18 2.25 1.23
CA GLY A 429 1.72 3.45 0.63
C GLY A 429 0.68 4.55 0.46
N GLY A 430 0.99 5.55 -0.35
CA GLY A 430 0.11 6.69 -0.56
C GLY A 430 0.82 7.83 -1.28
N PRO A 431 0.29 9.07 -1.21
CA PRO A 431 0.82 10.22 -1.95
C PRO A 431 2.31 10.53 -1.72
N VAL A 432 2.87 10.09 -0.61
CA VAL A 432 4.31 10.22 -0.33
C VAL A 432 5.17 9.50 -1.37
N LEU A 433 4.62 8.47 -2.04
CA LEU A 433 5.27 7.75 -3.14
C LEU A 433 5.10 8.41 -4.51
N ALA A 434 4.23 9.40 -4.65
CA ALA A 434 4.03 10.13 -5.90
C ALA A 434 5.17 11.16 -6.12
N ARG A 435 6.42 10.68 -6.13
CA ARG A 435 7.65 11.47 -6.25
C ARG A 435 8.67 10.76 -7.11
N GLY A 436 9.50 11.54 -7.81
CA GLY A 436 10.65 10.98 -8.54
C GLY A 436 11.58 10.21 -7.60
N GLY A 437 12.01 9.04 -8.01
CA GLY A 437 12.90 8.16 -7.23
C GLY A 437 12.21 7.06 -6.45
N SER A 438 10.88 7.13 -6.21
CA SER A 438 10.18 6.07 -5.46
C SER A 438 10.17 4.73 -6.22
N GLY A 439 10.09 4.76 -7.55
CA GLY A 439 10.24 3.59 -8.42
C GLY A 439 11.64 2.99 -8.35
N ASP A 440 12.67 3.84 -8.32
CA ASP A 440 14.06 3.39 -8.23
C ASP A 440 14.33 2.64 -6.92
N VAL A 441 13.77 3.13 -5.79
CA VAL A 441 13.82 2.43 -4.49
C VAL A 441 13.10 1.08 -4.58
N LEU A 442 11.91 1.02 -5.19
CA LEU A 442 11.17 -0.22 -5.39
C LEU A 442 11.95 -1.23 -6.25
N ALA A 443 12.54 -0.77 -7.35
CA ALA A 443 13.36 -1.61 -8.23
C ALA A 443 14.58 -2.20 -7.49
N GLY A 444 15.23 -1.40 -6.66
CA GLY A 444 16.34 -1.84 -5.81
C GLY A 444 15.93 -2.89 -4.78
N LEU A 445 14.80 -2.68 -4.08
CA LEU A 445 14.25 -3.67 -3.15
C LEU A 445 13.88 -4.98 -3.88
N ALA A 446 13.20 -4.88 -5.02
CA ALA A 446 12.82 -6.04 -5.82
C ALA A 446 14.05 -6.83 -6.29
N GLY A 447 15.08 -6.14 -6.77
CA GLY A 447 16.33 -6.76 -7.22
C GLY A 447 17.09 -7.45 -6.09
N GLY A 448 17.20 -6.81 -4.94
CA GLY A 448 17.89 -7.38 -3.80
C GLY A 448 17.16 -8.56 -3.15
N LEU A 449 15.81 -8.55 -3.12
CA LEU A 449 15.01 -9.69 -2.70
C LEU A 449 15.06 -10.83 -3.73
N LEU A 450 15.02 -10.49 -5.02
CA LEU A 450 15.16 -11.47 -6.10
C LEU A 450 16.54 -12.15 -6.05
N ALA A 451 17.60 -11.42 -5.72
CA ALA A 451 18.94 -11.99 -5.59
C ALA A 451 19.03 -13.04 -4.47
N GLN A 452 18.24 -12.89 -3.42
CA GLN A 452 18.16 -13.83 -2.29
C GLN A 452 17.33 -15.08 -2.64
N THR A 453 16.34 -14.95 -3.51
CA THR A 453 15.44 -16.05 -3.92
C THR A 453 15.22 -16.04 -5.45
N PRO A 454 16.26 -16.37 -6.26
CA PRO A 454 16.20 -16.22 -7.72
C PRO A 454 15.11 -17.05 -8.41
N GLY A 455 14.69 -18.15 -7.76
CA GLY A 455 13.61 -19.02 -8.24
C GLY A 455 12.20 -18.51 -7.98
N GLU A 456 12.03 -17.41 -7.21
CA GLU A 456 10.72 -16.94 -6.74
C GLU A 456 10.45 -15.47 -7.11
N PRO A 457 10.44 -15.09 -8.40
CA PRO A 457 10.30 -13.69 -8.82
C PRO A 457 8.98 -13.07 -8.36
N LEU A 458 7.87 -13.82 -8.32
CA LEU A 458 6.60 -13.33 -7.83
C LEU A 458 6.65 -12.97 -6.35
N LEU A 459 7.25 -13.82 -5.52
CA LEU A 459 7.39 -13.58 -4.09
C LEU A 459 8.31 -12.39 -3.81
N ALA A 460 9.42 -12.28 -4.54
CA ALA A 460 10.34 -11.15 -4.43
C ALA A 460 9.65 -9.81 -4.78
N ALA A 461 8.89 -9.77 -5.87
CA ALA A 461 8.11 -8.60 -6.29
C ALA A 461 7.05 -8.22 -5.24
N ALA A 462 6.26 -9.19 -4.77
CA ALA A 462 5.21 -8.97 -3.77
C ALA A 462 5.78 -8.43 -2.45
N ARG A 463 6.86 -9.03 -1.94
CA ARG A 463 7.58 -8.55 -0.75
C ARG A 463 8.11 -7.13 -0.93
N ALA A 464 8.72 -6.83 -2.07
CA ALA A 464 9.23 -5.48 -2.36
C ALA A 464 8.12 -4.45 -2.33
N VAL A 465 6.97 -4.74 -2.93
CA VAL A 465 5.81 -3.84 -2.97
C VAL A 465 5.24 -3.61 -1.57
N VAL A 466 5.06 -4.66 -0.76
CA VAL A 466 4.55 -4.53 0.61
C VAL A 466 5.53 -3.75 1.48
N TRP A 467 6.81 -4.10 1.43
CA TRP A 467 7.83 -3.45 2.25
C TRP A 467 7.99 -1.97 1.94
N HIS A 468 8.08 -1.64 0.63
CA HIS A 468 8.13 -0.27 0.14
C HIS A 468 6.88 0.54 0.56
N GLY A 469 5.68 -0.03 0.40
CA GLY A 469 4.44 0.63 0.77
C GLY A 469 4.28 0.84 2.28
N MET A 470 4.65 -0.16 3.10
CA MET A 470 4.62 -0.03 4.56
C MET A 470 5.63 1.01 5.07
N ALA A 471 6.83 1.05 4.50
CA ALA A 471 7.82 2.08 4.82
C ALA A 471 7.30 3.48 4.49
N ALA A 472 6.59 3.63 3.37
CA ALA A 472 5.97 4.89 2.96
C ALA A 472 4.83 5.32 3.91
N ASP A 473 4.01 4.39 4.38
CA ASP A 473 2.98 4.67 5.37
C ASP A 473 3.59 5.15 6.70
N LEU A 474 4.65 4.49 7.17
CA LEU A 474 5.36 4.90 8.38
C LEU A 474 6.02 6.28 8.23
N LEU A 475 6.66 6.54 7.10
CA LEU A 475 7.24 7.85 6.79
C LEU A 475 6.17 8.95 6.79
N ALA A 476 5.03 8.71 6.13
CA ALA A 476 3.92 9.67 6.09
C ALA A 476 3.35 9.96 7.49
N ARG A 477 3.20 8.92 8.33
CA ARG A 477 2.70 9.06 9.70
C ARG A 477 3.69 9.81 10.61
N ALA A 478 4.99 9.62 10.42
CA ALA A 478 6.02 10.28 11.22
C ALA A 478 6.28 11.72 10.81
N CYS A 479 6.26 12.03 9.50
CA CYS A 479 6.73 13.30 8.95
C CYS A 479 5.64 14.10 8.23
N GLY A 480 4.44 13.53 8.04
CA GLY A 480 3.44 14.07 7.12
C GLY A 480 3.75 13.73 5.66
N GLN A 481 2.87 14.18 4.75
CA GLN A 481 2.98 13.80 3.34
C GLN A 481 3.85 14.75 2.50
N THR A 482 4.03 16.01 2.95
CA THR A 482 4.64 17.08 2.13
C THR A 482 6.14 17.21 2.34
N PRO A 483 6.69 17.33 3.56
CA PRO A 483 8.08 17.70 3.79
C PRO A 483 9.02 16.48 3.83
N VAL A 484 8.91 15.58 2.84
CA VAL A 484 9.68 14.32 2.82
C VAL A 484 10.45 14.14 1.53
N CYS A 485 11.61 13.49 1.61
CA CYS A 485 12.41 13.03 0.49
C CYS A 485 12.29 11.52 0.32
N VAL A 486 12.37 11.03 -0.92
CA VAL A 486 12.25 9.60 -1.22
C VAL A 486 13.32 8.76 -0.53
N THR A 487 14.53 9.26 -0.40
CA THR A 487 15.62 8.55 0.29
C THR A 487 15.34 8.26 1.76
N GLN A 488 14.45 9.05 2.41
CA GLN A 488 14.01 8.77 3.78
C GLN A 488 13.21 7.46 3.91
N LEU A 489 12.61 6.95 2.81
CA LEU A 489 11.97 5.63 2.82
C LEU A 489 12.93 4.54 3.31
N LEU A 490 14.22 4.64 2.98
CA LEU A 490 15.23 3.67 3.36
C LEU A 490 15.39 3.56 4.88
N ASP A 491 15.17 4.64 5.61
CA ASP A 491 15.29 4.69 7.06
C ASP A 491 14.06 4.06 7.76
N PHE A 492 12.93 3.99 7.07
CA PHE A 492 11.71 3.35 7.56
C PHE A 492 11.57 1.86 7.21
N LEU A 493 12.43 1.33 6.33
CA LEU A 493 12.43 -0.10 5.98
C LEU A 493 12.60 -1.02 7.21
N PRO A 494 13.54 -0.77 8.16
CA PRO A 494 13.66 -1.62 9.34
C PRO A 494 12.42 -1.60 10.24
N ALA A 495 11.78 -0.43 10.40
CA ALA A 495 10.56 -0.31 11.19
C ALA A 495 9.38 -1.02 10.52
N ALA A 496 9.24 -0.91 9.20
CA ALA A 496 8.22 -1.62 8.43
C ALA A 496 8.37 -3.15 8.55
N LEU A 497 9.60 -3.65 8.54
CA LEU A 497 9.86 -5.07 8.70
C LEU A 497 9.50 -5.56 10.11
N ARG A 498 9.83 -4.81 11.17
CA ARG A 498 9.40 -5.14 12.53
C ARG A 498 7.88 -5.14 12.68
N ALA A 499 7.21 -4.10 12.16
CA ALA A 499 5.75 -3.99 12.23
C ALA A 499 5.00 -5.12 11.49
N SER A 500 5.66 -5.84 10.57
CA SER A 500 5.06 -7.01 9.91
C SER A 500 4.95 -8.25 10.81
N CYS A 501 5.67 -8.26 11.92
CA CYS A 501 5.64 -9.34 12.92
C CYS A 501 4.61 -9.10 14.02
N ASP A 502 4.22 -7.83 14.22
CA ASP A 502 3.16 -7.48 15.17
C ASP A 502 1.83 -7.88 14.49
N GLY A 503 1.19 -8.91 15.01
CA GLY A 503 -0.11 -9.36 14.52
C GLY A 503 -1.17 -8.24 14.56
N PRO A 504 -2.36 -8.42 13.96
CA PRO A 504 -3.36 -7.36 13.80
C PRO A 504 -3.90 -6.73 15.10
N ALA A 505 -3.39 -7.09 16.27
CA ALA A 505 -3.95 -6.70 17.58
C ALA A 505 -3.04 -5.86 18.49
N GLU A 506 -1.76 -5.66 18.20
CA GLU A 506 -0.84 -5.00 19.15
C GLU A 506 0.03 -3.89 18.54
N THR A 507 -0.54 -2.97 17.77
CA THR A 507 0.14 -1.71 17.47
C THR A 507 -0.03 -0.73 18.64
N GLY A 508 0.43 -1.13 19.83
CA GLY A 508 0.62 -0.26 20.97
C GLY A 508 1.89 0.58 20.77
N SER A 509 1.70 1.88 20.71
CA SER A 509 2.67 2.97 20.95
C SER A 509 4.15 2.68 20.63
N LEU A 510 4.58 2.88 19.39
CA LEU A 510 5.95 3.33 19.13
C LEU A 510 6.05 4.78 19.61
N GLN A 511 6.64 4.98 20.79
CA GLN A 511 6.93 6.29 21.34
C GLN A 511 7.88 7.03 20.38
N ALA A 512 7.52 8.28 20.07
CA ALA A 512 8.26 9.21 19.20
C ALA A 512 9.63 9.64 19.76
N ASP A 513 10.14 9.01 20.84
CA ASP A 513 11.34 9.47 21.57
C ASP A 513 12.66 8.86 21.08
N GLN A 514 12.69 8.08 20.01
CA GLN A 514 13.95 7.46 19.54
C GLN A 514 14.60 8.13 18.33
N PHE A 515 14.06 9.25 17.84
CA PHE A 515 14.64 10.02 16.72
C PHE A 515 14.85 11.49 17.10
N LYS A 516 15.68 11.75 18.11
CA LYS A 516 16.34 13.03 18.29
C LYS A 516 17.81 12.94 17.95
#